data_06e71d4af7479130a9df095895c5cdf2
#
_entry.id   06e71d4af7479130a9df095895c5cdf2
#
_cell.length_a   1.000
_cell.length_b   1.000
_cell.length_c   1.000
_cell.angle_alpha   90.00
_cell.angle_beta   90.00
_cell.angle_gamma   90.00
#
_symmetry.space_group_name_H-M   'P 1'
#
loop_
_entity.id
_entity.type
_entity.pdbx_description
1 polymer ?
#
loop_
_entity_poly.entity_id
_entity_poly.type
_entity_poly.pdbx_seq_one_letter_code
_entity_poly.pdbx_strand_id
1 'polypeptide(L)'
;MKVLIISTTERTGGGAIAARRLLTALNKNGIKAKMLVRDKQTDDVNVAAYGNTFPKALERLRLMCLLRKPFRQTWQYDLASDGIDILSTPEYQEADVIHLHWVNQGMLSLKQLRQMMLSGKRIVWTMHDEWPFRGIRHYTEEGNATEDKRISALEERLFKTKQEIYGLGNIRF
;
A
#
# COMPACT_ATOMS: atom_id res chain seq x y z
N MET A 1 -0.30 8.16 22.52
CA MET A 1 0.13 7.86 21.12
C MET A 1 -0.96 7.06 20.43
N LYS A 2 -1.43 7.53 19.29
CA LYS A 2 -2.42 6.85 18.42
C LYS A 2 -1.70 6.33 17.17
N VAL A 3 -1.87 5.05 16.87
CA VAL A 3 -1.26 4.40 15.70
C VAL A 3 -2.35 3.97 14.73
N LEU A 4 -2.23 4.37 13.46
CA LEU A 4 -3.06 3.85 12.39
C LEU A 4 -2.26 2.86 11.53
N ILE A 5 -2.70 1.62 11.53
CA ILE A 5 -2.17 0.57 10.63
C ILE A 5 -3.01 0.60 9.35
N ILE A 6 -2.36 0.65 8.19
CA ILE A 6 -3.03 0.63 6.88
C ILE A 6 -2.62 -0.62 6.12
N SER A 7 -3.61 -1.41 5.70
CA SER A 7 -3.43 -2.61 4.88
C SER A 7 -4.61 -2.79 3.94
N THR A 8 -4.41 -3.36 2.77
CA THR A 8 -5.49 -3.58 1.80
C THR A 8 -6.56 -4.53 2.33
N THR A 9 -6.15 -5.59 3.01
CA THR A 9 -7.03 -6.62 3.57
C THR A 9 -6.77 -6.80 5.05
N GLU A 10 -7.78 -7.29 5.78
CA GLU A 10 -7.65 -7.54 7.22
C GLU A 10 -6.94 -8.86 7.53
N ARG A 11 -7.25 -9.94 6.80
CA ARG A 11 -6.78 -11.32 7.12
C ARG A 11 -6.23 -12.08 5.93
N THR A 12 -6.37 -11.57 4.72
CA THR A 12 -5.95 -12.27 3.51
C THR A 12 -4.48 -11.99 3.19
N GLY A 13 -3.65 -13.02 3.24
CA GLY A 13 -2.21 -12.95 2.98
C GLY A 13 -1.35 -12.65 4.21
N GLY A 14 -0.05 -12.96 4.10
CA GLY A 14 0.91 -12.83 5.21
C GLY A 14 1.02 -11.41 5.76
N GLY A 15 0.99 -10.39 4.89
CA GLY A 15 1.05 -8.98 5.28
C GLY A 15 -0.13 -8.56 6.15
N ALA A 16 -1.35 -9.00 5.81
CA ALA A 16 -2.55 -8.73 6.59
C ALA A 16 -2.50 -9.40 7.98
N ILE A 17 -2.04 -10.66 8.02
CA ILE A 17 -1.88 -11.39 9.28
C ILE A 17 -0.85 -10.70 10.18
N ALA A 18 0.27 -10.23 9.64
CA ALA A 18 1.28 -9.48 10.39
C ALA A 18 0.72 -8.16 10.92
N ALA A 19 -0.02 -7.40 10.10
CA ALA A 19 -0.70 -6.18 10.51
C ALA A 19 -1.70 -6.41 11.65
N ARG A 20 -2.50 -7.47 11.57
CA ARG A 20 -3.45 -7.86 12.65
C ARG A 20 -2.75 -8.24 13.94
N ARG A 21 -1.66 -8.98 13.87
CA ARG A 21 -0.85 -9.33 15.06
C ARG A 21 -0.28 -8.08 15.72
N LEU A 22 0.22 -7.13 14.91
CA LEU A 22 0.72 -5.85 15.40
C LEU A 22 -0.39 -5.04 16.07
N LEU A 23 -1.58 -4.91 15.46
CA LEU A 23 -2.74 -4.25 16.04
C LEU A 23 -3.05 -4.81 17.45
N THR A 24 -3.12 -6.12 17.54
CA THR A 24 -3.40 -6.81 18.80
C THR A 24 -2.31 -6.56 19.85
N ALA A 25 -1.04 -6.64 19.45
CA ALA A 25 0.09 -6.40 20.33
C ALA A 25 0.13 -4.97 20.85
N LEU A 26 -0.07 -3.98 20.00
CA LEU A 26 -0.09 -2.56 20.39
C LEU A 26 -1.20 -2.28 21.41
N ASN A 27 -2.43 -2.73 21.13
CA ASN A 27 -3.56 -2.52 22.03
C ASN A 27 -3.39 -3.25 23.37
N LYS A 28 -2.83 -4.48 23.39
CA LYS A 28 -2.50 -5.20 24.62
C LYS A 28 -1.45 -4.49 25.48
N ASN A 29 -0.58 -3.69 24.86
CA ASN A 29 0.44 -2.91 25.56
C ASN A 29 0.03 -1.45 25.81
N GLY A 30 -1.27 -1.14 25.77
CA GLY A 30 -1.81 0.17 26.14
C GLY A 30 -1.64 1.27 25.07
N ILE A 31 -1.22 0.93 23.86
CA ILE A 31 -1.12 1.86 22.75
C ILE A 31 -2.44 1.84 21.97
N LYS A 32 -3.06 3.01 21.78
CA LYS A 32 -4.31 3.13 21.03
C LYS A 32 -4.02 2.91 19.54
N ALA A 33 -4.23 1.68 19.05
CA ALA A 33 -4.05 1.34 17.65
C ALA A 33 -5.38 1.02 16.98
N LYS A 34 -5.56 1.52 15.76
CA LYS A 34 -6.64 1.16 14.84
C LYS A 34 -6.05 0.61 13.55
N MET A 35 -6.79 -0.20 12.83
CA MET A 35 -6.43 -0.70 11.51
C MET A 35 -7.48 -0.24 10.49
N LEU A 36 -7.03 0.31 9.38
CA LEU A 36 -7.88 0.71 8.27
C LEU A 36 -7.59 -0.19 7.08
N VAL A 37 -8.65 -0.81 6.58
CA VAL A 37 -8.59 -1.77 5.46
C VAL A 37 -9.67 -1.47 4.44
N ARG A 38 -9.51 -1.94 3.22
CA ARG A 38 -10.60 -1.98 2.26
C ARG A 38 -11.48 -3.22 2.49
N ASP A 39 -10.86 -4.36 2.67
CA ASP A 39 -11.54 -5.66 2.77
C ASP A 39 -11.53 -6.13 4.24
N LYS A 40 -12.52 -5.66 5.01
CA LYS A 40 -12.74 -6.08 6.40
C LYS A 40 -13.42 -7.45 6.45
N GLN A 41 -12.98 -8.30 7.37
CA GLN A 41 -13.42 -9.69 7.46
C GLN A 41 -13.86 -10.11 8.88
N THR A 42 -13.80 -9.20 9.87
CA THR A 42 -14.24 -9.46 11.25
C THR A 42 -15.06 -8.30 11.79
N ASP A 43 -15.73 -8.50 12.92
CA ASP A 43 -16.48 -7.46 13.64
C ASP A 43 -15.60 -6.68 14.65
N ASP A 44 -14.27 -6.78 14.57
CA ASP A 44 -13.37 -6.06 15.47
C ASP A 44 -13.59 -4.55 15.36
N VAL A 45 -13.89 -3.91 16.50
CA VAL A 45 -14.14 -2.47 16.60
C VAL A 45 -12.90 -1.61 16.32
N ASN A 46 -11.70 -2.21 16.44
CA ASN A 46 -10.43 -1.55 16.13
C ASN A 46 -10.08 -1.61 14.64
N VAL A 47 -10.89 -2.28 13.83
CA VAL A 47 -10.70 -2.37 12.37
C VAL A 47 -11.83 -1.61 11.69
N ALA A 48 -11.48 -0.60 10.91
CA ALA A 48 -12.39 0.16 10.07
C ALA A 48 -12.28 -0.28 8.61
N ALA A 49 -13.42 -0.50 7.95
CA ALA A 49 -13.47 -0.66 6.50
C ALA A 49 -13.68 0.69 5.83
N TYR A 50 -12.92 0.99 4.78
CA TYR A 50 -13.07 2.23 4.05
C TYR A 50 -12.85 2.06 2.55
N GLY A 51 -13.65 2.75 1.76
CA GLY A 51 -13.57 2.76 0.31
C GLY A 51 -14.30 1.59 -0.36
N ASN A 52 -14.01 1.43 -1.64
CA ASN A 52 -14.63 0.40 -2.50
C ASN A 52 -13.58 -0.23 -3.43
N THR A 53 -14.02 -1.12 -4.29
CA THR A 53 -13.14 -1.85 -5.23
C THR A 53 -12.90 -1.12 -6.56
N PHE A 54 -13.51 0.05 -6.76
CA PHE A 54 -13.40 0.80 -8.03
C PHE A 54 -11.94 1.19 -8.36
N PRO A 55 -11.12 1.74 -7.44
CA PRO A 55 -9.72 2.05 -7.72
C PRO A 55 -8.92 0.81 -8.14
N LYS A 56 -9.17 -0.34 -7.52
CA LYS A 56 -8.57 -1.62 -7.90
C LYS A 56 -8.92 -2.02 -9.33
N ALA A 57 -10.20 -1.93 -9.70
CA ALA A 57 -10.66 -2.28 -11.03
C ALA A 57 -10.06 -1.37 -12.10
N LEU A 58 -10.03 -0.07 -11.84
CA LEU A 58 -9.45 0.92 -12.75
C LEU A 58 -7.95 0.71 -12.94
N GLU A 59 -7.22 0.44 -11.87
CA GLU A 59 -5.80 0.14 -11.94
C GLU A 59 -5.51 -1.13 -12.76
N ARG A 60 -6.29 -2.19 -12.54
CA ARG A 60 -6.15 -3.43 -13.33
C ARG A 60 -6.40 -3.20 -14.81
N LEU A 61 -7.42 -2.41 -15.15
CA LEU A 61 -7.69 -2.03 -16.54
C LEU A 61 -6.50 -1.26 -17.14
N ARG A 62 -5.96 -0.30 -16.44
CA ARG A 62 -4.77 0.46 -16.88
C ARG A 62 -3.56 -0.45 -17.08
N LEU A 63 -3.29 -1.37 -16.17
CA LEU A 63 -2.20 -2.35 -16.30
C LEU A 63 -2.38 -3.24 -17.54
N MET A 64 -3.59 -3.75 -17.76
CA MET A 64 -3.89 -4.56 -18.96
C MET A 64 -3.61 -3.78 -20.25
N CYS A 65 -4.05 -2.52 -20.33
CA CYS A 65 -3.82 -1.66 -21.50
C CYS A 65 -2.33 -1.32 -21.68
N LEU A 66 -1.65 -0.90 -20.62
CA LEU A 66 -0.25 -0.47 -20.69
C LEU A 66 0.71 -1.62 -21.00
N LEU A 67 0.51 -2.75 -20.32
CA LEU A 67 1.39 -3.92 -20.44
C LEU A 67 0.96 -4.84 -21.59
N ARG A 68 -0.24 -4.64 -22.15
CA ARG A 68 -0.84 -5.56 -23.14
C ARG A 68 -0.86 -7.02 -22.66
N LYS A 69 -1.07 -7.20 -21.35
CA LYS A 69 -1.14 -8.52 -20.70
C LYS A 69 -2.56 -8.83 -20.25
N PRO A 70 -2.99 -10.10 -20.30
CA PRO A 70 -4.29 -10.49 -19.76
C PRO A 70 -4.35 -10.28 -18.25
N PHE A 71 -5.55 -10.12 -17.70
CA PHE A 71 -5.81 -9.83 -16.29
C PHE A 71 -4.99 -10.72 -15.33
N ARG A 72 -4.95 -12.04 -15.59
CA ARG A 72 -4.22 -12.99 -14.74
C ARG A 72 -2.70 -12.74 -14.65
N GLN A 73 -2.12 -12.04 -15.62
CA GLN A 73 -0.69 -11.73 -15.64
C GLN A 73 -0.37 -10.36 -15.04
N THR A 74 -1.39 -9.57 -14.67
CA THR A 74 -1.17 -8.22 -14.11
C THR A 74 -0.99 -8.22 -12.59
N TRP A 75 -1.19 -9.37 -11.90
CA TRP A 75 -1.08 -9.44 -10.44
C TRP A 75 0.33 -9.20 -9.88
N GLN A 76 1.34 -9.39 -10.70
CA GLN A 76 2.75 -9.15 -10.36
C GLN A 76 3.12 -7.66 -10.38
N TYR A 77 2.20 -6.80 -10.81
CA TYR A 77 2.45 -5.38 -11.04
C TYR A 77 1.43 -4.51 -10.31
N ASP A 78 1.90 -3.35 -9.86
CA ASP A 78 1.05 -2.34 -9.26
C ASP A 78 1.59 -0.94 -9.61
N LEU A 79 0.74 -0.09 -10.20
CA LEU A 79 1.10 1.28 -10.58
C LEU A 79 0.89 2.26 -9.43
N ALA A 80 0.05 1.91 -8.47
CA ALA A 80 -0.49 2.79 -7.46
C ALA A 80 -1.00 4.12 -8.05
N SER A 81 -1.65 4.03 -9.21
CA SER A 81 -2.21 5.19 -9.91
C SER A 81 -3.46 5.71 -9.23
N ASP A 82 -4.20 4.84 -8.59
CA ASP A 82 -5.47 5.11 -7.92
C ASP A 82 -5.46 4.56 -6.50
N GLY A 83 -6.25 5.18 -5.62
CA GLY A 83 -6.39 4.77 -4.23
C GLY A 83 -7.70 5.27 -3.64
N ILE A 84 -8.11 4.69 -2.52
CA ILE A 84 -9.24 5.18 -1.75
C ILE A 84 -8.82 6.40 -0.94
N ASP A 85 -9.73 7.32 -0.65
CA ASP A 85 -9.41 8.57 0.07
C ASP A 85 -9.21 8.33 1.57
N ILE A 86 -8.06 7.75 1.91
CA ILE A 86 -7.67 7.45 3.30
C ILE A 86 -7.40 8.74 4.10
N LEU A 87 -6.83 9.76 3.46
CA LEU A 87 -6.36 10.95 4.14
C LEU A 87 -7.50 11.77 4.76
N SER A 88 -8.71 11.67 4.21
CA SER A 88 -9.89 12.34 4.77
C SER A 88 -10.51 11.62 5.96
N THR A 89 -10.08 10.38 6.27
CA THR A 89 -10.67 9.61 7.35
C THR A 89 -10.31 10.16 8.74
N PRO A 90 -11.24 10.12 9.71
CA PRO A 90 -10.95 10.50 11.08
C PRO A 90 -9.76 9.74 11.68
N GLU A 91 -9.66 8.45 11.37
CA GLU A 91 -8.56 7.59 11.83
C GLU A 91 -7.20 8.10 11.36
N TYR A 92 -7.10 8.56 10.10
CA TYR A 92 -5.86 9.13 9.58
C TYR A 92 -5.55 10.48 10.23
N GLN A 93 -6.55 11.35 10.34
CA GLN A 93 -6.38 12.70 10.89
C GLN A 93 -5.91 12.66 12.35
N GLU A 94 -6.46 11.76 13.16
CA GLU A 94 -6.15 11.62 14.57
C GLU A 94 -4.84 10.87 14.89
N ALA A 95 -4.27 10.15 13.92
CA ALA A 95 -3.10 9.32 14.15
C ALA A 95 -1.81 10.14 14.33
N ASP A 96 -1.01 9.77 15.31
CA ASP A 96 0.35 10.29 15.53
C ASP A 96 1.36 9.55 14.65
N VAL A 97 1.11 8.26 14.39
CA VAL A 97 1.96 7.38 13.60
C VAL A 97 1.10 6.63 12.58
N ILE A 98 1.53 6.64 11.33
CA ILE A 98 0.95 5.83 10.24
C ILE A 98 1.87 4.64 10.01
N HIS A 99 1.33 3.43 10.14
CA HIS A 99 2.07 2.20 9.89
C HIS A 99 1.52 1.50 8.66
N LEU A 100 2.27 1.56 7.57
CA LEU A 100 1.91 0.93 6.30
C LEU A 100 2.35 -0.54 6.30
N HIS A 101 1.48 -1.40 5.82
CA HIS A 101 1.79 -2.79 5.50
C HIS A 101 1.66 -3.01 3.99
N TRP A 102 0.78 -3.91 3.54
CA TRP A 102 0.54 -4.11 2.12
C TRP A 102 -0.59 -3.19 1.64
N VAL A 103 -0.26 -2.15 0.87
CA VAL A 103 -1.16 -1.04 0.51
C VAL A 103 -1.45 -0.95 -0.99
N ASN A 104 -1.23 -2.03 -1.70
CA ASN A 104 -1.37 -2.15 -3.13
C ASN A 104 -2.82 -2.42 -3.58
N GLN A 105 -3.02 -2.63 -4.88
CA GLN A 105 -4.30 -2.94 -5.51
C GLN A 105 -5.38 -1.86 -5.27
N GLY A 106 -5.02 -0.60 -5.50
CA GLY A 106 -5.96 0.51 -5.36
C GLY A 106 -6.29 0.88 -3.93
N MET A 107 -5.48 0.49 -2.93
CA MET A 107 -5.62 0.95 -1.56
C MET A 107 -4.99 2.33 -1.37
N LEU A 108 -3.75 2.51 -1.80
CA LEU A 108 -3.02 3.76 -1.70
C LEU A 108 -2.36 4.11 -3.04
N SER A 109 -2.59 5.33 -3.50
CA SER A 109 -1.93 5.85 -4.70
C SER A 109 -0.59 6.54 -4.37
N LEU A 110 0.30 6.67 -5.36
CA LEU A 110 1.54 7.45 -5.19
C LEU A 110 1.27 8.91 -4.85
N LYS A 111 0.17 9.48 -5.36
CA LYS A 111 -0.27 10.84 -4.99
C LYS A 111 -0.56 10.95 -3.50
N GLN A 112 -1.30 9.99 -2.95
CA GLN A 112 -1.62 9.96 -1.51
C GLN A 112 -0.38 9.67 -0.67
N LEU A 113 0.49 8.76 -1.13
CA LEU A 113 1.76 8.51 -0.46
C LEU A 113 2.59 9.78 -0.36
N ARG A 114 2.69 10.57 -1.45
CA ARG A 114 3.34 11.87 -1.43
C ARG A 114 2.70 12.84 -0.43
N GLN A 115 1.38 12.90 -0.37
CA GLN A 115 0.67 13.73 0.60
C GLN A 115 0.92 13.28 2.04
N MET A 116 1.00 11.98 2.30
CA MET A 116 1.38 11.44 3.61
C MET A 116 2.79 11.88 4.01
N MET A 117 3.77 11.82 3.09
CA MET A 117 5.14 12.28 3.37
C MET A 117 5.17 13.77 3.73
N LEU A 118 4.37 14.58 3.06
CA LEU A 118 4.29 16.03 3.31
C LEU A 118 3.47 16.40 4.56
N SER A 119 2.74 15.46 5.15
CA SER A 119 1.86 15.72 6.30
C SER A 119 2.60 15.98 7.62
N GLY A 120 3.90 15.71 7.67
CA GLY A 120 4.70 15.77 8.90
C GLY A 120 4.46 14.62 9.88
N LYS A 121 3.52 13.71 9.61
CA LYS A 121 3.28 12.53 10.44
C LYS A 121 4.46 11.55 10.34
N ARG A 122 4.69 10.78 11.41
CA ARG A 122 5.66 9.68 11.39
C ARG A 122 5.10 8.53 10.59
N ILE A 123 5.84 8.06 9.59
CA ILE A 123 5.45 6.94 8.75
C ILE A 123 6.44 5.80 8.97
N VAL A 124 5.90 4.62 9.24
CA VAL A 124 6.63 3.35 9.32
C VAL A 124 6.07 2.43 8.25
N TRP A 125 6.91 1.69 7.54
CA TRP A 125 6.47 0.75 6.52
C TRP A 125 7.08 -0.62 6.75
N THR A 126 6.26 -1.59 7.17
CA THR A 126 6.66 -2.99 7.16
C THR A 126 6.42 -3.55 5.76
N MET A 127 7.50 -3.86 5.07
CA MET A 127 7.44 -4.39 3.72
C MET A 127 7.20 -5.89 3.72
N HIS A 128 6.34 -6.32 2.80
CA HIS A 128 5.96 -7.72 2.61
C HIS A 128 6.36 -8.27 1.24
N ASP A 129 6.81 -7.37 0.37
CA ASP A 129 7.33 -7.63 -0.97
C ASP A 129 8.33 -6.54 -1.36
N GLU A 130 8.87 -6.60 -2.57
CA GLU A 130 9.86 -5.64 -3.06
C GLU A 130 9.23 -4.36 -3.64
N TRP A 131 7.91 -4.29 -3.77
CA TRP A 131 7.24 -3.18 -4.46
C TRP A 131 7.62 -1.78 -3.94
N PRO A 132 7.81 -1.54 -2.64
CA PRO A 132 8.26 -0.23 -2.14
C PRO A 132 9.60 0.22 -2.72
N PHE A 133 10.50 -0.72 -3.03
CA PHE A 133 11.82 -0.46 -3.61
C PHE A 133 11.94 -0.81 -5.09
N ARG A 134 10.84 -1.15 -5.72
CA ARG A 134 10.72 -1.37 -7.16
C ARG A 134 9.87 -0.27 -7.80
N GLY A 135 9.77 -0.27 -9.12
CA GLY A 135 8.81 0.58 -9.83
C GLY A 135 7.40 0.04 -9.72
N ILE A 136 7.12 -1.01 -10.45
CA ILE A 136 5.79 -1.61 -10.55
C ILE A 136 5.73 -3.06 -10.08
N ARG A 137 6.87 -3.75 -9.95
CA ARG A 137 6.93 -5.17 -9.62
C ARG A 137 6.86 -5.44 -8.11
N HIS A 138 6.22 -6.55 -7.75
CA HIS A 138 6.20 -7.05 -6.38
C HIS A 138 7.40 -7.93 -6.04
N TYR A 139 7.98 -8.61 -7.05
CA TYR A 139 9.09 -9.55 -6.87
C TYR A 139 10.07 -9.47 -8.03
N THR A 140 11.32 -9.87 -7.77
CA THR A 140 12.31 -10.10 -8.80
C THR A 140 11.96 -11.37 -9.57
N GLU A 141 11.81 -11.29 -10.89
CA GLU A 141 11.68 -12.48 -11.72
C GLU A 141 13.08 -13.08 -11.93
N GLU A 142 13.30 -14.30 -11.43
CA GLU A 142 14.48 -15.10 -11.77
C GLU A 142 14.25 -15.75 -13.13
N GLY A 143 15.04 -15.36 -14.13
CA GLY A 143 15.05 -16.00 -15.45
C GLY A 143 15.16 -15.03 -16.63
N ASN A 144 15.85 -15.46 -17.68
CA ASN A 144 16.16 -14.72 -18.90
C ASN A 144 14.97 -14.58 -19.86
N ALA A 145 13.84 -14.10 -19.41
CA ALA A 145 12.84 -13.63 -20.33
C ALA A 145 13.35 -12.29 -20.90
N THR A 146 13.37 -12.15 -22.22
CA THR A 146 13.58 -10.88 -22.91
C THR A 146 12.62 -9.86 -22.30
N GLU A 147 13.15 -8.98 -21.49
CA GLU A 147 12.37 -8.04 -20.70
C GLU A 147 11.63 -7.09 -21.65
N ASP A 148 10.31 -7.01 -21.52
CA ASP A 148 9.51 -6.08 -22.32
C ASP A 148 9.96 -4.65 -21.97
N LYS A 149 10.51 -3.93 -22.96
CA LYS A 149 11.02 -2.57 -22.82
C LYS A 149 10.03 -1.59 -22.18
N ARG A 150 8.72 -1.87 -22.32
CA ARG A 150 7.67 -1.05 -21.70
C ARG A 150 7.63 -1.28 -20.17
N ILE A 151 7.77 -2.53 -19.76
CA ILE A 151 7.82 -2.89 -18.33
C ILE A 151 9.05 -2.26 -17.70
N SER A 152 10.22 -2.38 -18.35
CA SER A 152 11.47 -1.78 -17.86
C SER A 152 11.38 -0.25 -17.75
N ALA A 153 10.79 0.41 -18.74
CA ALA A 153 10.62 1.87 -18.71
C ALA A 153 9.66 2.33 -17.59
N LEU A 154 8.57 1.61 -17.37
CA LEU A 154 7.65 1.88 -16.27
C LEU A 154 8.28 1.61 -14.91
N GLU A 155 9.03 0.52 -14.79
CA GLU A 155 9.78 0.14 -13.60
C GLU A 155 10.74 1.27 -13.19
N GLU A 156 11.59 1.73 -14.10
CA GLU A 156 12.56 2.79 -13.84
C GLU A 156 11.86 4.11 -13.46
N ARG A 157 10.86 4.51 -14.24
CA ARG A 157 10.13 5.75 -14.01
C ARG A 157 9.48 5.79 -12.64
N LEU A 158 8.73 4.73 -12.26
CA LEU A 158 8.01 4.69 -10.99
C LEU A 158 8.95 4.47 -9.81
N PHE A 159 10.06 3.78 -10.00
CA PHE A 159 11.10 3.69 -8.98
C PHE A 159 11.66 5.08 -8.63
N LYS A 160 12.06 5.88 -9.62
CA LYS A 160 12.52 7.28 -9.42
C LYS A 160 11.45 8.12 -8.70
N THR A 161 10.20 8.02 -9.14
CA THR A 161 9.08 8.73 -8.50
C THR A 161 8.94 8.36 -7.02
N LYS A 162 9.07 7.09 -6.66
CA LYS A 162 9.01 6.65 -5.27
C LYS A 162 10.17 7.18 -4.45
N GLN A 163 11.39 7.16 -4.99
CA GLN A 163 12.57 7.74 -4.32
C GLN A 163 12.38 9.22 -4.01
N GLU A 164 11.86 9.99 -4.97
CA GLU A 164 11.51 11.41 -4.76
C GLU A 164 10.47 11.58 -3.66
N ILE A 165 9.42 10.75 -3.66
CA ILE A 165 8.37 10.78 -2.64
C ILE A 165 8.96 10.48 -1.25
N TYR A 166 9.80 9.46 -1.12
CA TYR A 166 10.39 9.08 0.17
C TYR A 166 11.32 10.15 0.73
N GLY A 167 12.00 10.92 -0.14
CA GLY A 167 12.82 12.05 0.26
C GLY A 167 12.05 13.26 0.83
N LEU A 168 10.71 13.29 0.70
CA LEU A 168 9.88 14.41 1.17
C LEU A 168 9.50 14.30 2.65
N GLY A 169 9.62 13.15 3.27
CA GLY A 169 9.06 12.92 4.58
C GLY A 169 9.94 12.12 5.53
N ASN A 170 9.40 11.88 6.72
CA ASN A 170 10.05 11.07 7.76
C ASN A 170 9.48 9.64 7.71
N ILE A 171 9.99 8.84 6.80
CA ILE A 171 9.65 7.43 6.66
C ILE A 171 10.76 6.53 7.18
N ARG A 172 10.36 5.42 7.83
CA ARG A 172 11.25 4.33 8.23
C ARG A 172 10.72 3.01 7.66
N PHE A 173 11.63 2.24 7.12
CA PHE A 173 11.38 0.91 6.61
C PHE A 173 11.81 -0.14 7.60
#